data_8b8ae448611b8324bc2da4691fdcb803
#
_entry.id   8b8ae448611b8324bc2da4691fdcb803
#
_cell.length_a   1.000
_cell.length_b   1.000
_cell.length_c   1.000
_cell.angle_alpha   90.00
_cell.angle_beta   90.00
_cell.angle_gamma   90.00
#
_symmetry.space_group_name_H-M   'P 1'
#
loop_
_entity.id
_entity.type
_entity.pdbx_description
1 polymer ?
#
loop_
_entity_poly.entity_id
_entity_poly.type
_entity_poly.pdbx_seq_one_letter_code
_entity_poly.pdbx_strand_id
1 'polypeptide(L)'
;MRGAFVHAAAAVLVIASAAASAQADFSYGRCLYLDKAQCSYCHGWAGDGAGEGQSNGGAANLRQSRLNRAQLILVIQCGRPGTAMPHFDESAYRDKPCYGMNEAEVGARKSALPPGSTLQPREAEAVADYLLGRFIGRGAISRSECEESFGKDHRSCTEYPAKP
;
A
#
# COMPACT_ATOMS: atom_id res chain seq x y z
N MET A 1 40.79 -32.94 1.30
CA MET A 1 40.23 -31.62 0.92
C MET A 1 38.90 -31.81 0.15
N ARG A 2 37.80 -32.20 0.83
CA ARG A 2 36.48 -32.45 0.18
C ARG A 2 35.29 -31.87 0.97
N GLY A 3 35.51 -30.88 1.84
CA GLY A 3 34.43 -30.37 2.75
C GLY A 3 33.96 -28.94 2.51
N ALA A 4 34.59 -28.14 1.67
CA ALA A 4 34.32 -26.71 1.58
C ALA A 4 33.26 -26.30 0.52
N PHE A 5 32.97 -27.15 -0.45
CA PHE A 5 32.07 -26.78 -1.56
C PHE A 5 30.57 -27.01 -1.31
N VAL A 6 30.21 -27.89 -0.37
CA VAL A 6 28.79 -28.24 -0.12
C VAL A 6 28.05 -27.12 0.64
N HIS A 7 28.72 -26.36 1.50
CA HIS A 7 28.11 -25.31 2.29
C HIS A 7 27.80 -24.02 1.51
N ALA A 8 28.60 -23.72 0.48
CA ALA A 8 28.39 -22.52 -0.34
C ALA A 8 27.15 -22.65 -1.23
N ALA A 9 26.85 -23.84 -1.76
CA ALA A 9 25.69 -24.07 -2.62
C ALA A 9 24.37 -23.97 -1.85
N ALA A 10 24.32 -24.44 -0.60
CA ALA A 10 23.12 -24.36 0.23
C ALA A 10 22.79 -22.93 0.63
N ALA A 11 23.78 -22.10 0.95
CA ALA A 11 23.58 -20.70 1.30
C ALA A 11 23.04 -19.86 0.13
N VAL A 12 23.51 -20.09 -1.08
CA VAL A 12 23.04 -19.39 -2.29
C VAL A 12 21.56 -19.73 -2.61
N LEU A 13 21.16 -20.98 -2.45
CA LEU A 13 19.78 -21.42 -2.68
C LEU A 13 18.78 -20.79 -1.70
N VAL A 14 19.13 -20.65 -0.42
CA VAL A 14 18.27 -20.04 0.60
C VAL A 14 18.07 -18.54 0.35
N ILE A 15 19.13 -17.84 -0.04
CA ILE A 15 19.05 -16.39 -0.35
C ILE A 15 18.17 -16.15 -1.59
N ALA A 16 18.29 -16.96 -2.63
CA ALA A 16 17.49 -16.83 -3.84
C ALA A 16 15.98 -17.06 -3.58
N SER A 17 15.64 -18.01 -2.71
CA SER A 17 14.24 -18.30 -2.36
C SER A 17 13.59 -17.16 -1.55
N ALA A 18 14.33 -16.57 -0.62
CA ALA A 18 13.83 -15.44 0.19
C ALA A 18 13.60 -14.18 -0.66
N ALA A 19 14.48 -13.91 -1.63
CA ALA A 19 14.32 -12.77 -2.53
C ALA A 19 13.11 -12.95 -3.47
N ALA A 20 12.84 -14.15 -3.94
CA ALA A 20 11.69 -14.44 -4.79
C ALA A 20 10.36 -14.30 -4.04
N SER A 21 10.28 -14.72 -2.78
CA SER A 21 9.07 -14.54 -1.96
C SER A 21 8.78 -13.08 -1.65
N ALA A 22 9.79 -12.31 -1.26
CA ALA A 22 9.65 -10.88 -1.01
C ALA A 22 9.17 -10.09 -2.24
N GLN A 23 9.65 -10.46 -3.44
CA GLN A 23 9.21 -9.86 -4.69
C GLN A 23 7.75 -10.20 -5.03
N ALA A 24 7.33 -11.45 -4.76
CA ALA A 24 5.95 -11.89 -4.97
C ALA A 24 4.99 -11.15 -4.03
N ASP A 25 5.35 -11.00 -2.76
CA ASP A 25 4.54 -10.26 -1.77
C ASP A 25 4.42 -8.78 -2.12
N PHE A 26 5.49 -8.16 -2.61
CA PHE A 26 5.48 -6.77 -3.07
C PHE A 26 4.57 -6.59 -4.30
N SER A 27 4.63 -7.51 -5.26
CA SER A 27 3.77 -7.49 -6.44
C SER A 27 2.30 -7.71 -6.08
N TYR A 28 2.02 -8.56 -5.10
CA TYR A 28 0.67 -8.80 -4.59
C TYR A 28 0.11 -7.55 -3.90
N GLY A 29 0.87 -6.91 -3.01
CA GLY A 29 0.47 -5.66 -2.36
C GLY A 29 0.18 -4.55 -3.37
N ARG A 30 0.98 -4.46 -4.45
CA ARG A 30 0.73 -3.53 -5.56
C ARG A 30 -0.61 -3.79 -6.26
N CYS A 31 -0.90 -5.05 -6.59
CA CYS A 31 -2.16 -5.44 -7.22
C CYS A 31 -3.36 -5.07 -6.33
N LEU A 32 -3.27 -5.34 -5.02
CA LEU A 32 -4.31 -4.96 -4.08
C LEU A 32 -4.52 -3.44 -4.02
N TYR A 33 -3.44 -2.67 -4.00
CA TYR A 33 -3.48 -1.20 -3.97
C TYR A 33 -4.13 -0.60 -5.22
N LEU A 34 -3.80 -1.13 -6.40
CA LEU A 34 -4.28 -0.60 -7.68
C LEU A 34 -5.67 -1.13 -8.05
N ASP A 35 -5.89 -2.44 -7.93
CA ASP A 35 -7.02 -3.11 -8.57
C ASP A 35 -8.14 -3.48 -7.58
N LYS A 36 -7.83 -4.21 -6.50
CA LYS A 36 -8.87 -4.71 -5.59
C LYS A 36 -9.40 -3.64 -4.67
N ALA A 37 -8.53 -2.98 -3.92
CA ALA A 37 -8.91 -1.95 -2.96
C ALA A 37 -8.97 -0.54 -3.57
N GLN A 38 -8.45 -0.39 -4.80
CA GLN A 38 -8.45 0.86 -5.57
C GLN A 38 -7.97 2.08 -4.76
N CYS A 39 -6.95 1.87 -3.95
CA CYS A 39 -6.38 2.92 -3.10
C CYS A 39 -5.82 4.09 -3.95
N SER A 40 -5.30 3.76 -5.16
CA SER A 40 -4.78 4.75 -6.11
C SER A 40 -5.83 5.74 -6.57
N TYR A 41 -7.11 5.34 -6.60
CA TYR A 41 -8.20 6.23 -6.99
C TYR A 41 -8.19 7.53 -6.16
N CYS A 42 -7.96 7.43 -4.85
CA CYS A 42 -7.88 8.58 -3.96
C CYS A 42 -6.44 9.02 -3.68
N HIS A 43 -5.52 8.07 -3.47
CA HIS A 43 -4.15 8.36 -3.06
C HIS A 43 -3.17 8.60 -4.21
N GLY A 44 -3.62 8.40 -5.47
CA GLY A 44 -2.78 8.49 -6.66
C GLY A 44 -1.88 7.27 -6.88
N TRP A 45 -1.43 7.08 -8.11
CA TRP A 45 -0.50 6.00 -8.49
C TRP A 45 0.84 6.08 -7.73
N ALA A 46 1.26 7.29 -7.38
CA ALA A 46 2.50 7.57 -6.65
C ALA A 46 2.32 7.74 -5.15
N GLY A 47 1.10 7.61 -4.63
CA GLY A 47 0.79 7.81 -3.22
C GLY A 47 0.92 9.27 -2.75
N ASP A 48 0.84 10.24 -3.64
CA ASP A 48 1.00 11.67 -3.36
C ASP A 48 -0.28 12.36 -2.89
N GLY A 49 -1.42 11.65 -2.94
CA GLY A 49 -2.73 12.16 -2.55
C GLY A 49 -3.45 12.93 -3.65
N ALA A 50 -2.88 13.03 -4.86
CA ALA A 50 -3.50 13.73 -5.97
C ALA A 50 -4.74 13.00 -6.51
N GLY A 51 -4.82 11.68 -6.29
CA GLY A 51 -5.90 10.85 -6.82
C GLY A 51 -5.80 10.63 -8.32
N GLU A 52 -6.80 9.96 -8.86
CA GLU A 52 -7.00 9.80 -10.30
C GLU A 52 -7.96 10.88 -10.82
N GLY A 53 -7.98 11.11 -12.15
CA GLY A 53 -8.67 12.26 -12.74
C GLY A 53 -10.18 12.37 -12.48
N GLN A 54 -10.80 11.30 -11.95
CA GLN A 54 -12.23 11.29 -11.57
C GLN A 54 -12.43 11.20 -10.05
N SER A 55 -11.35 11.20 -9.27
CA SER A 55 -11.47 11.21 -7.81
C SER A 55 -11.90 12.59 -7.32
N ASN A 56 -12.58 12.62 -6.18
CA ASN A 56 -12.94 13.89 -5.55
C ASN A 56 -11.71 14.63 -4.95
N GLY A 57 -10.50 14.11 -5.17
CA GLY A 57 -9.25 14.66 -4.66
C GLY A 57 -9.11 14.59 -3.14
N GLY A 58 -8.04 15.14 -2.61
CA GLY A 58 -7.91 15.43 -1.20
C GLY A 58 -7.59 14.24 -0.28
N ALA A 59 -7.02 13.16 -0.78
CA ALA A 59 -6.51 12.09 0.08
C ALA A 59 -5.17 12.47 0.74
N ALA A 60 -4.85 11.77 1.83
CA ALA A 60 -3.56 11.95 2.48
C ALA A 60 -2.40 11.62 1.55
N ASN A 61 -1.38 12.49 1.52
CA ASN A 61 -0.12 12.21 0.86
C ASN A 61 0.65 11.14 1.66
N LEU A 62 0.66 9.91 1.12
CA LEU A 62 1.32 8.77 1.77
C LEU A 62 2.84 8.93 1.83
N ARG A 63 3.43 9.69 0.89
CA ARG A 63 4.88 9.92 0.82
C ARG A 63 5.40 10.76 2.00
N GLN A 64 4.53 11.58 2.58
CA GLN A 64 4.81 12.38 3.78
C GLN A 64 4.41 11.69 5.07
N SER A 65 3.76 10.52 4.98
CA SER A 65 3.33 9.75 6.15
C SER A 65 4.53 9.22 6.94
N ARG A 66 4.35 9.15 8.26
CA ARG A 66 5.31 8.56 9.20
C ARG A 66 4.72 7.36 9.94
N LEU A 67 3.61 6.83 9.46
CA LEU A 67 2.98 5.67 10.07
C LEU A 67 3.88 4.44 9.93
N ASN A 68 3.99 3.69 11.02
CA ASN A 68 4.65 2.38 10.99
C ASN A 68 3.70 1.28 10.46
N ARG A 69 4.21 0.06 10.27
CA ARG A 69 3.45 -1.06 9.72
C ARG A 69 2.14 -1.33 10.46
N ALA A 70 2.17 -1.40 11.78
CA ALA A 70 0.99 -1.69 12.58
C ALA A 70 -0.07 -0.58 12.46
N GLN A 71 0.35 0.67 12.41
CA GLN A 71 -0.53 1.81 12.23
C GLN A 71 -1.13 1.84 10.82
N LEU A 72 -0.36 1.48 9.79
CA LEU A 72 -0.88 1.35 8.42
C LEU A 72 -1.95 0.27 8.33
N ILE A 73 -1.69 -0.93 8.88
CA ILE A 73 -2.66 -2.02 8.91
C ILE A 73 -3.94 -1.59 9.62
N LEU A 74 -3.82 -0.95 10.78
CA LEU A 74 -4.98 -0.43 11.52
C LEU A 74 -5.80 0.56 10.68
N VAL A 75 -5.13 1.52 10.04
CA VAL A 75 -5.81 2.53 9.20
C VAL A 75 -6.46 1.88 7.98
N ILE A 76 -5.83 0.90 7.34
CA ILE A 76 -6.41 0.17 6.21
C ILE A 76 -7.64 -0.61 6.67
N GLN A 77 -7.55 -1.37 7.75
CA GLN A 77 -8.65 -2.17 8.25
C GLN A 77 -9.82 -1.32 8.76
N CYS A 78 -9.54 -0.28 9.52
CA CYS A 78 -10.55 0.53 10.21
C CYS A 78 -10.99 1.79 9.45
N GLY A 79 -10.30 2.17 8.39
CA GLY A 79 -10.54 3.45 7.73
C GLY A 79 -10.17 4.64 8.60
N ARG A 80 -10.72 5.80 8.26
CA ARG A 80 -10.62 7.04 9.06
C ARG A 80 -12.00 7.65 9.26
N PRO A 81 -12.65 7.39 10.40
CA PRO A 81 -13.97 7.95 10.71
C PRO A 81 -14.02 9.46 10.53
N GLY A 82 -15.08 9.95 9.89
CA GLY A 82 -15.24 11.37 9.58
C GLY A 82 -14.49 11.85 8.34
N THR A 83 -13.86 10.94 7.59
CA THR A 83 -13.24 11.22 6.30
C THR A 83 -13.79 10.29 5.22
N ALA A 84 -13.43 10.53 3.95
CA ALA A 84 -13.80 9.66 2.83
C ALA A 84 -13.07 8.31 2.82
N MET A 85 -12.03 8.09 3.65
CA MET A 85 -11.31 6.83 3.69
C MET A 85 -12.13 5.72 4.34
N PRO A 86 -12.58 4.70 3.58
CA PRO A 86 -13.40 3.63 4.11
C PRO A 86 -12.57 2.63 4.95
N HIS A 87 -13.25 1.80 5.72
CA HIS A 87 -12.69 0.61 6.35
C HIS A 87 -12.67 -0.53 5.32
N PHE A 88 -11.58 -1.28 5.25
CA PHE A 88 -11.46 -2.43 4.32
C PHE A 88 -11.64 -3.79 5.01
N ASP A 89 -11.69 -3.85 6.34
CA ASP A 89 -12.08 -5.05 7.08
C ASP A 89 -13.61 -5.05 7.25
N GLU A 90 -14.28 -6.07 6.71
CA GLU A 90 -15.73 -6.19 6.79
C GLU A 90 -16.25 -6.32 8.23
N SER A 91 -15.44 -6.86 9.14
CA SER A 91 -15.77 -6.98 10.56
C SER A 91 -15.44 -5.74 11.40
N ALA A 92 -14.84 -4.70 10.79
CA ALA A 92 -14.50 -3.47 11.48
C ALA A 92 -15.73 -2.83 12.14
N TYR A 93 -15.57 -2.42 13.39
CA TYR A 93 -16.58 -1.81 14.25
C TYR A 93 -17.72 -2.75 14.72
N ARG A 94 -17.93 -3.91 14.07
CA ARG A 94 -18.93 -4.91 14.50
C ARG A 94 -18.32 -5.87 15.50
N ASP A 95 -17.39 -6.70 15.05
CA ASP A 95 -16.78 -7.76 15.84
C ASP A 95 -15.46 -7.33 16.47
N LYS A 96 -14.87 -6.26 15.93
CA LYS A 96 -13.59 -5.69 16.40
C LYS A 96 -13.73 -4.19 16.58
N PRO A 97 -13.47 -3.67 17.79
CA PRO A 97 -13.44 -2.23 17.99
C PRO A 97 -12.28 -1.62 17.19
N CYS A 98 -12.59 -0.57 16.45
CA CYS A 98 -11.62 0.25 15.74
C CYS A 98 -11.48 1.58 16.46
N TYR A 99 -10.28 1.93 16.83
CA TYR A 99 -10.01 3.13 17.64
C TYR A 99 -10.79 3.19 18.96
N GLY A 100 -11.09 2.02 19.52
CA GLY A 100 -11.93 1.90 20.73
C GLY A 100 -13.43 2.10 20.51
N MET A 101 -13.88 2.24 19.27
CA MET A 101 -15.28 2.46 18.91
C MET A 101 -15.93 1.19 18.35
N ASN A 102 -17.19 0.98 18.65
CA ASN A 102 -18.08 -0.01 18.03
C ASN A 102 -18.97 0.64 16.94
N GLU A 103 -19.84 -0.16 16.32
CA GLU A 103 -20.72 0.28 15.23
C GLU A 103 -21.65 1.46 15.64
N ALA A 104 -22.20 1.41 16.84
CA ALA A 104 -23.08 2.47 17.32
C ALA A 104 -22.34 3.79 17.57
N GLU A 105 -21.11 3.70 18.08
CA GLU A 105 -20.27 4.86 18.39
C GLU A 105 -19.68 5.52 17.13
N VAL A 106 -19.29 4.73 16.13
CA VAL A 106 -18.81 5.30 14.87
C VAL A 106 -19.94 5.90 14.05
N GLY A 107 -21.10 5.26 14.00
CA GLY A 107 -22.31 5.75 13.34
C GLY A 107 -22.05 6.25 11.91
N ALA A 108 -22.62 7.40 11.58
CA ALA A 108 -22.49 8.02 10.24
C ALA A 108 -21.09 8.51 9.88
N ARG A 109 -20.12 8.46 10.80
CA ARG A 109 -18.72 8.81 10.50
C ARG A 109 -17.97 7.71 9.72
N LYS A 110 -18.56 6.53 9.61
CA LYS A 110 -17.99 5.42 8.84
C LYS A 110 -18.30 5.60 7.36
N SER A 111 -17.30 5.71 6.52
CA SER A 111 -17.47 5.75 5.07
C SER A 111 -17.83 4.38 4.52
N ALA A 112 -18.71 4.35 3.50
CA ALA A 112 -19.09 3.14 2.81
C ALA A 112 -17.89 2.55 2.05
N LEU A 113 -17.74 1.24 2.14
CA LEU A 113 -16.77 0.50 1.36
C LEU A 113 -17.34 0.24 -0.05
N PRO A 114 -16.55 0.49 -1.12
CA PRO A 114 -16.96 0.09 -2.46
C PRO A 114 -17.19 -1.42 -2.55
N PRO A 115 -18.20 -1.89 -3.29
CA PRO A 115 -18.44 -3.32 -3.46
C PRO A 115 -17.21 -4.09 -3.94
N GLY A 116 -16.91 -5.22 -3.33
CA GLY A 116 -15.78 -6.08 -3.70
C GLY A 116 -14.40 -5.63 -3.23
N SER A 117 -14.33 -4.50 -2.51
CA SER A 117 -13.04 -3.94 -2.05
C SER A 117 -12.57 -4.45 -0.68
N THR A 118 -13.33 -5.32 -0.02
CA THR A 118 -12.95 -5.90 1.28
C THR A 118 -11.61 -6.60 1.23
N LEU A 119 -10.77 -6.37 2.23
CA LEU A 119 -9.47 -6.99 2.38
C LEU A 119 -9.48 -7.99 3.55
N GLN A 120 -8.95 -9.18 3.28
CA GLN A 120 -8.61 -10.12 4.35
C GLN A 120 -7.43 -9.58 5.18
N PRO A 121 -7.22 -10.00 6.44
CA PRO A 121 -6.12 -9.50 7.26
C PRO A 121 -4.75 -9.54 6.58
N ARG A 122 -4.40 -10.65 5.91
CA ARG A 122 -3.15 -10.80 5.16
C ARG A 122 -3.04 -9.85 3.96
N GLU A 123 -4.17 -9.47 3.38
CA GLU A 123 -4.19 -8.53 2.25
C GLU A 123 -3.94 -7.10 2.74
N ALA A 124 -4.52 -6.72 3.88
CA ALA A 124 -4.22 -5.45 4.53
C ALA A 124 -2.74 -5.34 4.92
N GLU A 125 -2.14 -6.44 5.39
CA GLU A 125 -0.71 -6.53 5.65
C GLU A 125 0.13 -6.35 4.38
N ALA A 126 -0.22 -7.04 3.29
CA ALA A 126 0.47 -6.93 2.01
C ALA A 126 0.39 -5.50 1.43
N VAL A 127 -0.76 -4.84 1.56
CA VAL A 127 -0.88 -3.41 1.19
C VAL A 127 0.02 -2.55 2.06
N ALA A 128 0.05 -2.75 3.38
CA ALA A 128 0.90 -1.98 4.29
C ALA A 128 2.38 -2.14 3.96
N ASP A 129 2.82 -3.35 3.64
CA ASP A 129 4.20 -3.64 3.25
C ASP A 129 4.55 -3.00 1.89
N TYR A 130 3.63 -3.02 0.94
CA TYR A 130 3.77 -2.29 -0.32
C TYR A 130 3.91 -0.78 -0.08
N LEU A 131 3.06 -0.17 0.76
CA LEU A 131 3.12 1.25 1.08
C LEU A 131 4.46 1.63 1.72
N LEU A 132 4.96 0.84 2.67
CA LEU A 132 6.26 1.06 3.31
C LEU A 132 7.42 0.98 2.30
N GLY A 133 7.38 0.01 1.42
CA GLY A 133 8.43 -0.16 0.40
C GLY A 133 8.36 0.87 -0.73
N ARG A 134 7.17 1.40 -1.05
CA ARG A 134 6.97 2.23 -2.25
C ARG A 134 6.79 3.71 -1.97
N PHE A 135 6.08 4.08 -0.90
CA PHE A 135 5.64 5.47 -0.72
C PHE A 135 6.12 6.12 0.57
N ILE A 136 5.99 5.44 1.71
CA ILE A 136 6.23 6.05 3.02
C ILE A 136 7.65 6.62 3.13
N GLY A 137 7.74 7.91 3.40
CA GLY A 137 9.01 8.61 3.58
C GLY A 137 9.81 8.88 2.29
N ARG A 138 9.24 8.63 1.10
CA ARG A 138 9.97 8.77 -0.18
C ARG A 138 10.13 10.22 -0.67
N GLY A 139 9.43 11.19 -0.08
CA GLY A 139 9.52 12.58 -0.52
C GLY A 139 8.92 12.82 -1.92
N ALA A 140 9.52 13.68 -2.71
CA ALA A 140 9.05 14.03 -4.06
C ALA A 140 9.08 12.82 -5.02
N ILE A 141 8.17 12.82 -6.00
CA ILE A 141 8.16 11.82 -7.07
C ILE A 141 9.33 12.06 -7.99
N SER A 142 10.06 11.01 -8.35
CA SER A 142 11.13 11.08 -9.35
C SER A 142 10.65 10.62 -10.73
N ARG A 143 11.39 11.04 -11.77
CA ARG A 143 11.14 10.58 -13.14
C ARG A 143 11.25 9.06 -13.24
N SER A 144 12.22 8.45 -12.59
CA SER A 144 12.39 6.99 -12.61
C SER A 144 11.19 6.25 -12.02
N GLU A 145 10.60 6.76 -10.92
CA GLU A 145 9.37 6.17 -10.36
C GLU A 145 8.17 6.27 -11.30
N CYS A 146 8.08 7.37 -12.05
CA CYS A 146 7.06 7.56 -13.06
C CYS A 146 7.27 6.57 -14.23
N GLU A 147 8.48 6.47 -14.73
CA GLU A 147 8.83 5.56 -15.85
C GLU A 147 8.65 4.07 -15.47
N GLU A 148 8.89 3.70 -14.22
CA GLU A 148 8.56 2.37 -13.71
C GLU A 148 7.04 2.07 -13.76
N SER A 149 6.22 3.09 -13.61
CA SER A 149 4.76 2.95 -13.58
C SER A 149 4.12 3.01 -14.96
N PHE A 150 4.62 3.87 -15.84
CA PHE A 150 4.00 4.18 -17.15
C PHE A 150 4.85 3.77 -18.35
N GLY A 151 6.06 3.31 -18.14
CA GLY A 151 7.02 2.97 -19.18
C GLY A 151 8.09 4.05 -19.39
N LYS A 152 9.26 3.59 -19.84
CA LYS A 152 10.40 4.46 -20.11
C LYS A 152 10.02 5.54 -21.14
N ASP A 153 10.51 6.74 -20.92
CA ASP A 153 10.30 7.92 -21.77
C ASP A 153 8.82 8.32 -21.94
N HIS A 154 7.93 7.87 -21.04
CA HIS A 154 6.53 8.28 -21.08
C HIS A 154 6.41 9.80 -20.89
N ARG A 155 5.63 10.45 -21.79
CA ARG A 155 5.53 11.92 -21.84
C ARG A 155 5.15 12.58 -20.50
N SER A 156 4.28 11.96 -19.72
CA SER A 156 3.87 12.49 -18.41
C SER A 156 5.01 12.45 -17.38
N CYS A 157 6.10 11.72 -17.65
CA CYS A 157 7.22 11.62 -16.72
C CYS A 157 8.23 12.75 -16.89
N THR A 158 8.13 13.57 -17.95
CA THR A 158 9.02 14.70 -18.19
C THR A 158 8.85 15.82 -17.16
N GLU A 159 7.70 15.91 -16.49
CA GLU A 159 7.40 16.89 -15.46
C GLU A 159 8.12 16.59 -14.12
N TYR A 160 8.57 15.36 -13.93
CA TYR A 160 9.23 14.97 -12.69
C TYR A 160 10.74 15.13 -12.79
N PRO A 161 11.41 15.52 -11.69
CA PRO A 161 12.86 15.64 -11.67
C PRO A 161 13.53 14.30 -11.94
N ALA A 162 14.68 14.32 -12.60
CA ALA A 162 15.48 13.13 -12.90
C ALA A 162 15.94 12.42 -11.61
N LYS A 163 16.09 13.19 -10.53
CA LYS A 163 16.45 12.73 -9.19
C LYS A 163 15.69 13.59 -8.17
N PRO A 164 15.14 13.01 -7.08
CA PRO A 164 14.54 13.81 -6.01
C PRO A 164 15.58 14.59 -5.23
#